data_ac171cf19b02d74d9ae285265474babd
#
_entry.id   ac171cf19b02d74d9ae285265474babd
#
_cell.length_a   1.000
_cell.length_b   1.000
_cell.length_c   1.000
_cell.angle_alpha   90.00
_cell.angle_beta   90.00
_cell.angle_gamma   90.00
#
_symmetry.space_group_name_H-M   'P 1'
#
loop_
_entity.id
_entity.type
_entity.pdbx_description
1 polymer ?
#
loop_
_entity_poly.entity_id
_entity_poly.type
_entity_poly.pdbx_seq_one_letter_code
_entity_poly.pdbx_strand_id
1 'polypeptide(L)'
;MGPDFLQVCQSQGADRLSCEISVTNPYDHLWKNRLGCGSIVFRDSQAIEQSILPDFKNWSVRTDMRTSETYLEIAQLLTSNQEILESLKVCFETPQTYFQEHADRYDERCIDAEDDEARLQWIGLADELLESGSFVELDWNTEKEDFLYELESLVMRYKLPLQEEWFKEDGDIPLWAQTLDQEWKSRGFCLAAMDIDSDSYVLFPCQVRDLSSLITLSQKVNQRFDYAKNM
;
A
#
# COMPACT_ATOMS: atom_id res chain seq x y z
N MET A 1 -7.15 9.37 0.88
CA MET A 1 -8.34 10.10 0.36
C MET A 1 -9.29 9.06 -0.18
N GLY A 2 -10.34 8.75 0.58
CA GLY A 2 -11.34 7.75 0.20
C GLY A 2 -12.04 8.11 -1.12
N PRO A 3 -12.70 7.15 -1.77
CA PRO A 3 -13.32 7.37 -3.06
C PRO A 3 -14.40 8.45 -2.93
N ASP A 4 -14.15 9.58 -3.56
CA ASP A 4 -15.00 10.75 -3.52
C ASP A 4 -16.37 10.48 -4.15
N PHE A 5 -17.31 10.29 -3.26
CA PHE A 5 -18.56 11.03 -3.14
C PHE A 5 -19.58 10.88 -4.25
N LEU A 6 -20.55 10.06 -3.93
CA LEU A 6 -21.90 10.19 -4.49
C LEU A 6 -22.53 11.45 -3.88
N GLN A 7 -22.40 12.60 -4.53
CA GLN A 7 -23.11 13.82 -4.10
C GLN A 7 -24.51 13.79 -4.67
N VAL A 8 -25.48 13.38 -3.85
CA VAL A 8 -26.90 13.47 -4.17
C VAL A 8 -27.37 14.88 -3.90
N CYS A 9 -27.48 15.72 -4.93
CA CYS A 9 -28.11 17.02 -4.80
C CYS A 9 -29.63 16.86 -4.90
N GLN A 10 -30.33 17.01 -3.79
CA GLN A 10 -31.79 17.18 -3.77
C GLN A 10 -32.14 18.62 -4.06
N SER A 11 -32.72 18.92 -5.22
CA SER A 11 -33.38 20.20 -5.43
C SER A 11 -34.84 20.05 -5.09
N GLN A 12 -35.31 20.83 -4.10
CA GLN A 12 -36.74 20.95 -3.75
C GLN A 12 -37.44 21.83 -4.78
N GLY A 13 -38.13 21.21 -5.69
CA GLY A 13 -39.11 21.86 -6.57
C GLY A 13 -40.19 20.83 -6.90
N ALA A 14 -41.45 21.22 -6.74
CA ALA A 14 -42.60 20.37 -6.84
C ALA A 14 -42.54 19.38 -8.02
N ASP A 15 -42.72 18.11 -7.72
CA ASP A 15 -42.99 16.97 -8.62
C ASP A 15 -41.87 16.39 -9.47
N ARG A 16 -40.58 16.75 -9.29
CA ARG A 16 -39.46 16.04 -9.95
C ARG A 16 -38.24 16.00 -9.08
N LEU A 17 -37.82 14.82 -8.65
CA LEU A 17 -36.50 14.54 -8.11
C LEU A 17 -35.53 14.34 -9.29
N SER A 18 -34.65 15.29 -9.55
CA SER A 18 -33.50 15.08 -10.43
C SER A 18 -32.28 14.76 -9.59
N CYS A 19 -31.69 13.61 -9.78
CA CYS A 19 -30.43 13.21 -9.16
C CYS A 19 -29.32 13.38 -10.19
N GLU A 20 -28.41 14.28 -9.97
CA GLU A 20 -27.20 14.42 -10.76
C GLU A 20 -26.11 13.62 -10.08
N ILE A 21 -25.68 12.51 -10.68
CA ILE A 21 -24.57 11.70 -10.20
C ILE A 21 -23.31 12.25 -10.83
N SER A 22 -22.51 12.97 -10.04
CA SER A 22 -21.18 13.40 -10.46
C SER A 22 -20.16 12.42 -9.90
N VAL A 23 -19.56 11.60 -10.74
CA VAL A 23 -18.50 10.67 -10.39
C VAL A 23 -17.17 11.32 -10.79
N THR A 24 -16.44 11.87 -9.82
CA THR A 24 -15.06 12.30 -10.01
C THR A 24 -14.13 11.14 -9.67
N ASN A 25 -13.94 10.23 -10.62
CA ASN A 25 -12.96 9.15 -10.51
C ASN A 25 -11.98 9.25 -11.69
N PRO A 26 -10.67 9.10 -11.51
CA PRO A 26 -9.69 9.09 -12.59
C PRO A 26 -9.95 8.01 -13.67
N TYR A 27 -10.82 7.04 -13.40
CA TYR A 27 -11.27 6.02 -14.37
C TYR A 27 -12.59 6.35 -15.08
N ASP A 28 -13.02 7.60 -15.12
CA ASP A 28 -14.26 8.12 -15.72
C ASP A 28 -14.50 7.66 -17.19
N HIS A 29 -13.44 7.33 -17.94
CA HIS A 29 -13.54 6.81 -19.30
C HIS A 29 -14.22 5.43 -19.42
N LEU A 30 -14.19 4.59 -18.37
CA LEU A 30 -14.83 3.28 -18.38
C LEU A 30 -16.34 3.35 -18.16
N TRP A 31 -16.79 4.38 -17.46
CA TRP A 31 -18.21 4.61 -17.18
C TRP A 31 -18.95 5.33 -18.30
N LYS A 32 -18.30 6.28 -18.96
CA LYS A 32 -18.88 7.01 -20.11
C LYS A 32 -19.29 6.09 -21.25
N ASN A 33 -18.61 4.98 -21.43
CA ASN A 33 -18.93 3.99 -22.46
C ASN A 33 -20.12 3.07 -22.12
N ARG A 34 -20.56 3.01 -20.85
CA ARG A 34 -21.64 2.11 -20.41
C ARG A 34 -22.97 2.82 -20.14
N LEU A 35 -22.92 4.08 -19.70
CA LEU A 35 -24.14 4.82 -19.32
C LEU A 35 -24.49 5.94 -20.29
N GLY A 36 -23.62 6.32 -21.23
CA GLY A 36 -23.81 7.48 -22.10
C GLY A 36 -23.79 8.80 -21.32
N CYS A 37 -23.43 9.91 -21.94
CA CYS A 37 -23.64 11.25 -21.39
C CYS A 37 -25.15 11.56 -21.36
N GLY A 38 -25.84 11.27 -20.26
CA GLY A 38 -27.26 11.55 -20.11
C GLY A 38 -27.65 11.64 -18.63
N SER A 39 -28.46 12.62 -18.30
CA SER A 39 -29.08 12.71 -16.97
C SER A 39 -30.09 11.58 -16.83
N ILE A 40 -29.91 10.70 -15.83
CA ILE A 40 -30.88 9.67 -15.49
C ILE A 40 -31.92 10.32 -14.56
N VAL A 41 -33.15 10.43 -15.02
CA VAL A 41 -34.26 10.95 -14.22
C VAL A 41 -35.06 9.79 -13.67
N PHE A 42 -35.02 9.60 -12.35
CA PHE A 42 -35.86 8.64 -11.63
C PHE A 42 -37.10 9.33 -11.11
N ARG A 43 -38.27 8.73 -11.30
CA ARG A 43 -39.57 9.24 -10.82
C ARG A 43 -39.92 8.76 -9.41
N ASP A 44 -39.18 7.80 -8.87
CA ASP A 44 -39.47 7.19 -7.59
C ASP A 44 -38.17 6.77 -6.86
N SER A 45 -38.05 7.13 -5.57
CA SER A 45 -36.91 6.76 -4.73
C SER A 45 -36.77 5.24 -4.55
N GLN A 46 -37.86 4.48 -4.58
CA GLN A 46 -37.83 3.02 -4.49
C GLN A 46 -37.22 2.38 -5.75
N ALA A 47 -37.36 2.99 -6.92
CA ALA A 47 -36.76 2.51 -8.14
C ALA A 47 -35.23 2.65 -8.16
N ILE A 48 -34.69 3.64 -7.44
CA ILE A 48 -33.23 3.82 -7.25
C ILE A 48 -32.66 2.69 -6.37
N GLU A 49 -33.31 2.39 -5.26
CA GLU A 49 -32.86 1.33 -4.35
C GLU A 49 -32.89 -0.06 -4.99
N GLN A 50 -33.87 -0.35 -5.83
CA GLN A 50 -34.04 -1.67 -6.42
C GLN A 50 -33.18 -1.91 -7.65
N SER A 51 -32.83 -0.88 -8.42
CA SER A 51 -32.14 -1.06 -9.71
C SER A 51 -30.64 -0.70 -9.71
N ILE A 52 -30.20 0.19 -8.82
CA ILE A 52 -28.82 0.69 -8.82
C ILE A 52 -28.02 0.16 -7.62
N LEU A 53 -28.61 0.10 -6.43
CA LEU A 53 -27.92 -0.36 -5.23
C LEU A 53 -27.34 -1.79 -5.30
N PRO A 54 -27.98 -2.78 -5.94
CA PRO A 54 -27.38 -4.11 -6.08
C PRO A 54 -26.11 -4.11 -6.93
N ASP A 55 -26.09 -3.28 -8.00
CA ASP A 55 -24.92 -3.19 -8.87
C ASP A 55 -23.74 -2.46 -8.19
N PHE A 56 -24.03 -1.44 -7.39
CA PHE A 56 -23.00 -0.75 -6.57
C PHE A 56 -22.45 -1.64 -5.46
N LYS A 57 -23.30 -2.40 -4.75
CA LYS A 57 -22.82 -3.36 -3.75
C LYS A 57 -21.94 -4.44 -4.37
N ASN A 58 -22.33 -4.99 -5.50
CA ASN A 58 -21.53 -5.97 -6.23
C ASN A 58 -20.22 -5.38 -6.77
N TRP A 59 -20.19 -4.09 -7.09
CA TRP A 59 -19.00 -3.42 -7.57
C TRP A 59 -18.02 -3.14 -6.42
N SER A 60 -18.49 -2.64 -5.28
CA SER A 60 -17.71 -2.46 -4.05
C SER A 60 -17.04 -3.77 -3.63
N VAL A 61 -17.81 -4.85 -3.47
CA VAL A 61 -17.28 -6.16 -3.10
C VAL A 61 -16.22 -6.67 -4.09
N ARG A 62 -16.38 -6.44 -5.40
CA ARG A 62 -15.39 -6.85 -6.40
C ARG A 62 -14.12 -5.99 -6.37
N THR A 63 -14.23 -4.73 -5.99
CA THR A 63 -13.07 -3.83 -5.84
C THR A 63 -12.27 -4.22 -4.62
N ASP A 64 -12.92 -4.44 -3.49
CA ASP A 64 -12.29 -4.87 -2.24
C ASP A 64 -11.57 -6.22 -2.42
N MET A 65 -12.21 -7.20 -3.07
CA MET A 65 -11.56 -8.47 -3.39
C MET A 65 -10.29 -8.31 -4.25
N ARG A 66 -10.31 -7.44 -5.26
CA ARG A 66 -9.14 -7.19 -6.12
C ARG A 66 -8.01 -6.51 -5.35
N THR A 67 -8.34 -5.65 -4.42
CA THR A 67 -7.37 -4.97 -3.56
C THR A 67 -6.68 -5.96 -2.64
N SER A 68 -7.44 -6.79 -1.93
CA SER A 68 -6.91 -7.85 -1.07
C SER A 68 -6.07 -8.89 -1.83
N GLU A 69 -6.50 -9.29 -3.04
CA GLU A 69 -5.70 -10.16 -3.92
C GLU A 69 -4.37 -9.50 -4.29
N THR A 70 -4.35 -8.20 -4.61
CA THR A 70 -3.12 -7.48 -4.96
C THR A 70 -2.17 -7.38 -3.77
N TYR A 71 -2.68 -7.10 -2.56
CA TYR A 71 -1.87 -7.12 -1.34
C TYR A 71 -1.28 -8.51 -1.07
N LEU A 72 -2.04 -9.57 -1.30
CA LEU A 72 -1.55 -10.93 -1.15
C LEU A 72 -0.47 -11.29 -2.19
N GLU A 73 -0.60 -10.83 -3.44
CA GLU A 73 0.44 -10.95 -4.46
C GLU A 73 1.73 -10.23 -4.03
N ILE A 74 1.63 -9.04 -3.45
CA ILE A 74 2.77 -8.30 -2.88
C ILE A 74 3.42 -9.13 -1.76
N ALA A 75 2.65 -9.59 -0.79
CA ALA A 75 3.15 -10.37 0.33
C ALA A 75 3.89 -11.64 -0.14
N GLN A 76 3.37 -12.35 -1.13
CA GLN A 76 3.99 -13.56 -1.71
C GLN A 76 5.32 -13.28 -2.42
N LEU A 77 5.54 -12.06 -2.92
CA LEU A 77 6.85 -11.64 -3.46
C LEU A 77 7.86 -11.35 -2.34
N LEU A 78 7.39 -10.94 -1.16
CA LEU A 78 8.23 -10.49 -0.05
C LEU A 78 8.58 -11.64 0.92
N THR A 79 7.69 -12.61 1.08
CA THR A 79 7.92 -13.74 2.00
C THR A 79 7.36 -15.06 1.47
N SER A 80 8.02 -16.16 1.84
CA SER A 80 7.51 -17.54 1.64
C SER A 80 7.07 -18.18 2.96
N ASN A 81 7.11 -17.46 4.08
CA ASN A 81 6.68 -17.96 5.37
C ASN A 81 5.15 -18.05 5.41
N GLN A 82 4.62 -19.27 5.57
CA GLN A 82 3.18 -19.50 5.55
C GLN A 82 2.45 -18.88 6.74
N GLU A 83 3.06 -18.83 7.92
CA GLU A 83 2.47 -18.21 9.12
C GLU A 83 2.25 -16.71 8.90
N ILE A 84 3.25 -16.03 8.32
CA ILE A 84 3.14 -14.60 7.97
C ILE A 84 2.08 -14.40 6.88
N LEU A 85 2.05 -15.24 5.85
CA LEU A 85 1.05 -15.14 4.78
C LEU A 85 -0.38 -15.36 5.28
N GLU A 86 -0.58 -16.27 6.25
CA GLU A 86 -1.87 -16.48 6.89
C GLU A 86 -2.29 -15.28 7.75
N SER A 87 -1.38 -14.69 8.52
CA SER A 87 -1.62 -13.47 9.29
C SER A 87 -1.97 -12.30 8.36
N LEU A 88 -1.16 -12.08 7.32
CA LEU A 88 -1.39 -11.03 6.33
C LEU A 88 -2.71 -11.21 5.56
N LYS A 89 -3.14 -12.45 5.33
CA LYS A 89 -4.45 -12.70 4.73
C LYS A 89 -5.58 -12.17 5.60
N VAL A 90 -5.52 -12.35 6.92
CA VAL A 90 -6.48 -11.74 7.87
C VAL A 90 -6.42 -10.22 7.80
N CYS A 91 -5.20 -9.65 7.78
CA CYS A 91 -4.98 -8.21 7.63
C CYS A 91 -5.64 -7.64 6.36
N PHE A 92 -5.54 -8.35 5.23
CA PHE A 92 -6.05 -7.86 3.95
C PHE A 92 -7.54 -8.12 3.74
N GLU A 93 -8.10 -9.21 4.28
CA GLU A 93 -9.51 -9.56 4.14
C GLU A 93 -10.39 -8.92 5.23
N THR A 94 -9.84 -8.72 6.43
CA THR A 94 -10.56 -8.19 7.61
C THR A 94 -9.68 -7.25 8.43
N PRO A 95 -9.29 -6.07 7.87
CA PRO A 95 -8.31 -5.17 8.49
C PRO A 95 -8.71 -4.70 9.89
N GLN A 96 -10.00 -4.50 10.15
CA GLN A 96 -10.49 -4.10 11.46
C GLN A 96 -10.33 -5.21 12.52
N THR A 97 -10.48 -6.48 12.14
CA THR A 97 -10.23 -7.60 13.04
C THR A 97 -8.75 -7.72 13.35
N TYR A 98 -7.90 -7.63 12.32
CA TYR A 98 -6.46 -7.64 12.46
C TYR A 98 -5.96 -6.49 13.35
N PHE A 99 -6.49 -5.26 13.15
CA PHE A 99 -6.21 -4.10 13.99
C PHE A 99 -6.50 -4.40 15.48
N GLN A 100 -7.65 -4.99 15.80
CA GLN A 100 -8.02 -5.29 17.18
C GLN A 100 -7.09 -6.32 17.84
N GLU A 101 -6.59 -7.27 17.07
CA GLU A 101 -5.66 -8.30 17.54
C GLU A 101 -4.23 -7.78 17.72
N HIS A 102 -3.88 -6.69 17.04
CA HIS A 102 -2.54 -6.09 17.03
C HIS A 102 -2.54 -4.60 17.41
N ALA A 103 -3.49 -4.18 18.26
CA ALA A 103 -3.71 -2.77 18.60
C ALA A 103 -2.44 -2.05 19.09
N ASP A 104 -1.61 -2.72 19.88
CA ASP A 104 -0.37 -2.15 20.42
C ASP A 104 0.59 -1.67 19.31
N ARG A 105 0.68 -2.40 18.18
CA ARG A 105 1.51 -2.01 17.02
C ARG A 105 1.03 -0.72 16.36
N TYR A 106 -0.28 -0.62 16.20
CA TYR A 106 -0.90 0.56 15.59
C TYR A 106 -0.85 1.78 16.51
N ASP A 107 -1.02 1.57 17.83
CA ASP A 107 -0.88 2.62 18.86
C ASP A 107 0.52 3.24 18.85
N GLU A 108 1.58 2.44 18.70
CA GLU A 108 2.97 2.91 18.58
C GLU A 108 3.18 3.83 17.37
N ARG A 109 2.36 3.67 16.34
CA ARG A 109 2.39 4.47 15.10
C ARG A 109 1.34 5.59 15.07
N CYS A 110 0.60 5.80 16.18
CA CYS A 110 -0.50 6.76 16.24
C CYS A 110 -1.56 6.54 15.15
N ILE A 111 -1.94 5.28 14.92
CA ILE A 111 -2.94 4.87 13.94
C ILE A 111 -4.17 4.36 14.68
N ASP A 112 -5.34 4.91 14.37
CA ASP A 112 -6.62 4.59 14.99
C ASP A 112 -7.46 3.64 14.14
N ALA A 113 -8.47 3.02 14.75
CA ALA A 113 -9.40 2.11 14.07
C ALA A 113 -10.26 2.79 12.99
N GLU A 114 -10.42 4.11 13.06
CA GLU A 114 -11.12 4.94 12.08
C GLU A 114 -10.26 5.35 10.88
N ASP A 115 -8.96 5.02 10.90
CA ASP A 115 -8.08 5.25 9.77
C ASP A 115 -8.52 4.43 8.53
N ASP A 116 -8.05 4.84 7.35
CA ASP A 116 -8.37 4.17 6.09
C ASP A 116 -7.88 2.69 6.12
N GLU A 117 -8.75 1.77 5.72
CA GLU A 117 -8.43 0.34 5.65
C GLU A 117 -7.15 0.07 4.84
N ALA A 118 -6.90 0.83 3.76
CA ALA A 118 -5.68 0.71 2.99
C ALA A 118 -4.43 1.05 3.80
N ARG A 119 -4.53 2.01 4.75
CA ARG A 119 -3.45 2.34 5.67
C ARG A 119 -3.24 1.22 6.68
N LEU A 120 -4.31 0.67 7.26
CA LEU A 120 -4.22 -0.46 8.19
C LEU A 120 -3.56 -1.67 7.52
N GLN A 121 -3.97 -2.01 6.30
CA GLN A 121 -3.40 -3.13 5.54
C GLN A 121 -1.92 -2.92 5.19
N TRP A 122 -1.55 -1.68 4.83
CA TRP A 122 -0.18 -1.36 4.43
C TRP A 122 0.79 -1.39 5.60
N ILE A 123 0.38 -0.81 6.73
CA ILE A 123 1.17 -0.85 7.97
C ILE A 123 1.23 -2.28 8.53
N GLY A 124 0.14 -3.02 8.52
CA GLY A 124 0.16 -4.44 8.92
C GLY A 124 1.13 -5.28 8.10
N LEU A 125 1.25 -5.02 6.78
CA LEU A 125 2.26 -5.65 5.94
C LEU A 125 3.69 -5.28 6.39
N ALA A 126 3.94 -4.00 6.65
CA ALA A 126 5.25 -3.52 7.10
C ALA A 126 5.64 -4.19 8.42
N ASP A 127 4.75 -4.18 9.40
CA ASP A 127 5.03 -4.68 10.75
C ASP A 127 5.27 -6.20 10.79
N GLU A 128 4.50 -6.99 10.05
CA GLU A 128 4.76 -8.44 9.93
C GLU A 128 6.16 -8.74 9.35
N LEU A 129 6.60 -7.94 8.38
CA LEU A 129 7.91 -8.14 7.76
C LEU A 129 9.05 -7.60 8.62
N LEU A 130 8.83 -6.53 9.38
CA LEU A 130 9.77 -6.01 10.38
C LEU A 130 9.96 -7.02 11.51
N GLU A 131 8.88 -7.54 12.11
CA GLU A 131 8.97 -8.54 13.18
C GLU A 131 9.63 -9.85 12.74
N SER A 132 9.44 -10.24 11.49
CA SER A 132 10.12 -11.41 10.93
C SER A 132 11.63 -11.20 10.73
N GLY A 133 12.12 -9.98 10.90
CA GLY A 133 13.49 -9.57 10.59
C GLY A 133 13.79 -9.62 9.09
N SER A 134 12.77 -9.55 8.24
CA SER A 134 12.94 -9.48 6.78
C SER A 134 13.15 -8.05 6.29
N PHE A 135 12.71 -7.08 7.08
CA PHE A 135 12.85 -5.64 6.87
C PHE A 135 13.51 -5.01 8.10
N VAL A 136 14.03 -3.80 7.93
CA VAL A 136 14.46 -2.91 9.01
C VAL A 136 13.84 -1.53 8.80
N GLU A 137 13.52 -0.85 9.90
CA GLU A 137 13.03 0.52 9.88
C GLU A 137 14.09 1.43 10.51
N LEU A 138 14.44 2.49 9.79
CA LEU A 138 15.47 3.45 10.19
C LEU A 138 14.91 4.87 10.06
N ASP A 139 15.20 5.69 11.07
CA ASP A 139 14.89 7.12 11.03
C ASP A 139 15.69 7.83 9.91
N TRP A 140 15.15 8.90 9.34
CA TRP A 140 15.78 9.64 8.24
C TRP A 140 17.16 10.20 8.61
N ASN A 141 17.43 10.45 9.90
CA ASN A 141 18.68 10.99 10.41
C ASN A 141 19.60 9.92 11.02
N THR A 142 19.36 8.64 10.71
CA THR A 142 20.19 7.52 11.17
C THR A 142 21.66 7.74 10.82
N GLU A 143 22.56 7.51 11.77
CA GLU A 143 24.00 7.56 11.56
C GLU A 143 24.50 6.32 10.80
N LYS A 144 25.66 6.44 10.17
CA LYS A 144 26.24 5.39 9.33
C LYS A 144 26.43 4.06 10.10
N GLU A 145 26.90 4.12 11.31
CA GLU A 145 27.11 2.92 12.13
C GLU A 145 25.81 2.17 12.39
N ASP A 146 24.75 2.88 12.72
CA ASP A 146 23.43 2.28 12.99
C ASP A 146 22.85 1.70 11.70
N PHE A 147 22.97 2.41 10.55
CA PHE A 147 22.58 1.90 9.25
C PHE A 147 23.26 0.57 8.91
N LEU A 148 24.57 0.49 9.12
CA LEU A 148 25.35 -0.72 8.86
C LEU A 148 24.98 -1.86 9.80
N TYR A 149 24.81 -1.55 11.09
CA TYR A 149 24.44 -2.52 12.12
C TYR A 149 23.08 -3.17 11.81
N GLU A 150 22.07 -2.37 11.51
CA GLU A 150 20.73 -2.87 11.22
C GLU A 150 20.68 -3.67 9.91
N LEU A 151 21.45 -3.27 8.90
CA LEU A 151 21.50 -4.01 7.63
C LEU A 151 22.31 -5.32 7.71
N GLU A 152 23.20 -5.50 8.69
CA GLU A 152 24.09 -6.66 8.75
C GLU A 152 23.33 -7.98 8.73
N SER A 153 22.26 -8.09 9.53
CA SER A 153 21.43 -9.29 9.61
C SER A 153 20.72 -9.61 8.28
N LEU A 154 20.25 -8.58 7.58
CA LEU A 154 19.58 -8.72 6.28
C LEU A 154 20.54 -9.16 5.19
N VAL A 155 21.70 -8.49 5.07
CA VAL A 155 22.68 -8.81 4.01
C VAL A 155 23.26 -10.21 4.18
N MET A 156 23.46 -10.67 5.43
CA MET A 156 23.91 -12.04 5.70
C MET A 156 22.92 -13.09 5.20
N ARG A 157 21.62 -12.86 5.38
CA ARG A 157 20.54 -13.74 4.91
C ARG A 157 20.59 -13.95 3.39
N TYR A 158 20.89 -12.88 2.64
CA TYR A 158 20.98 -12.90 1.18
C TYR A 158 22.41 -13.16 0.67
N LYS A 159 23.39 -13.34 1.58
CA LYS A 159 24.83 -13.50 1.26
C LYS A 159 25.35 -12.33 0.40
N LEU A 160 24.89 -11.14 0.69
CA LEU A 160 25.32 -9.91 0.04
C LEU A 160 26.54 -9.33 0.77
N PRO A 161 27.50 -8.71 0.06
CA PRO A 161 28.61 -8.05 0.70
C PRO A 161 28.15 -6.74 1.34
N LEU A 162 28.74 -6.43 2.49
CA LEU A 162 28.61 -5.15 3.18
C LEU A 162 30.00 -4.79 3.71
N GLN A 163 30.54 -3.64 3.32
CA GLN A 163 31.86 -3.17 3.74
C GLN A 163 31.78 -1.71 4.12
N GLU A 164 32.21 -1.39 5.34
CA GLU A 164 32.10 -0.04 5.92
C GLU A 164 32.81 1.02 5.06
N GLU A 165 33.93 0.68 4.44
CA GLU A 165 34.74 1.58 3.61
C GLU A 165 34.03 2.12 2.36
N TRP A 166 32.89 1.51 1.97
CA TRP A 166 32.10 1.98 0.84
C TRP A 166 31.31 3.26 1.16
N PHE A 167 31.07 3.53 2.44
CA PHE A 167 30.12 4.55 2.88
C PHE A 167 30.86 5.80 3.40
N LYS A 168 30.35 6.96 2.99
CA LYS A 168 30.80 8.23 3.52
C LYS A 168 30.15 8.49 4.87
N GLU A 169 30.95 9.05 5.79
CA GLU A 169 30.51 9.38 7.14
C GLU A 169 29.39 10.42 7.16
N ASP A 170 29.49 11.41 6.29
CA ASP A 170 28.56 12.51 6.13
C ASP A 170 27.45 12.22 5.09
N GLY A 171 27.19 10.94 4.78
CA GLY A 171 26.13 10.49 3.89
C GLY A 171 24.77 10.42 4.58
N ASP A 172 23.79 10.04 3.79
CA ASP A 172 22.43 9.74 4.22
C ASP A 172 21.95 8.39 3.64
N ILE A 173 20.81 7.90 4.09
CA ILE A 173 20.25 6.61 3.66
C ILE A 173 20.14 6.53 2.12
N PRO A 174 19.61 7.52 1.38
CA PRO A 174 19.58 7.50 -0.08
C PRO A 174 20.96 7.34 -0.74
N LEU A 175 21.97 8.04 -0.23
CA LEU A 175 23.33 7.97 -0.77
C LEU A 175 23.98 6.61 -0.49
N TRP A 176 23.79 6.06 0.72
CA TRP A 176 24.29 4.74 1.08
C TRP A 176 23.56 3.64 0.31
N ALA A 177 22.26 3.77 0.10
CA ALA A 177 21.47 2.87 -0.75
C ALA A 177 21.97 2.87 -2.19
N GLN A 178 22.31 4.04 -2.75
CA GLN A 178 22.91 4.13 -4.09
C GLN A 178 24.23 3.37 -4.17
N THR A 179 25.04 3.43 -3.12
CA THR A 179 26.30 2.70 -3.03
C THR A 179 26.05 1.18 -3.04
N LEU A 180 25.11 0.69 -2.22
CA LEU A 180 24.73 -0.73 -2.20
C LEU A 180 24.18 -1.21 -3.52
N ASP A 181 23.36 -0.42 -4.21
CA ASP A 181 22.85 -0.76 -5.53
C ASP A 181 23.99 -0.97 -6.57
N GLN A 182 25.06 -0.19 -6.47
CA GLN A 182 26.23 -0.32 -7.35
C GLN A 182 27.01 -1.62 -7.03
N GLU A 183 27.26 -1.88 -5.75
CA GLU A 183 28.02 -3.04 -5.29
C GLU A 183 27.26 -4.37 -5.49
N TRP A 184 25.94 -4.34 -5.35
CA TRP A 184 25.07 -5.52 -5.51
C TRP A 184 24.60 -5.75 -6.94
N LYS A 185 24.84 -4.80 -7.85
CA LYS A 185 24.39 -4.87 -9.26
C LYS A 185 24.76 -6.19 -9.95
N SER A 186 25.98 -6.66 -9.77
CA SER A 186 26.46 -7.92 -10.40
C SER A 186 25.73 -9.15 -9.88
N ARG A 187 25.09 -9.06 -8.72
CA ARG A 187 24.28 -10.12 -8.09
C ARG A 187 22.79 -9.97 -8.41
N GLY A 188 22.39 -8.89 -9.09
CA GLY A 188 21.00 -8.59 -9.44
C GLY A 188 20.15 -8.11 -8.27
N PHE A 189 20.78 -7.58 -7.22
CA PHE A 189 20.12 -7.04 -6.03
C PHE A 189 20.22 -5.51 -5.96
N CYS A 190 19.31 -4.91 -5.20
CA CYS A 190 19.30 -3.50 -4.81
C CYS A 190 18.80 -3.39 -3.36
N LEU A 191 18.99 -2.22 -2.74
CA LEU A 191 18.28 -1.87 -1.52
C LEU A 191 16.95 -1.21 -1.91
N ALA A 192 15.86 -1.87 -1.56
CA ALA A 192 14.50 -1.38 -1.77
C ALA A 192 13.95 -0.76 -0.49
N ALA A 193 12.94 0.09 -0.65
CA ALA A 193 12.20 0.64 0.47
C ALA A 193 10.69 0.60 0.21
N MET A 194 9.95 0.50 1.31
CA MET A 194 8.51 0.60 1.40
C MET A 194 8.17 1.96 2.01
N ASP A 195 7.38 2.76 1.32
CA ASP A 195 6.91 4.06 1.80
C ASP A 195 5.72 3.86 2.73
N ILE A 196 5.87 4.24 4.00
CA ILE A 196 4.82 4.11 5.02
C ILE A 196 4.22 5.47 5.43
N ASP A 197 4.46 6.51 4.62
CA ASP A 197 4.00 7.89 4.87
C ASP A 197 4.50 8.44 6.23
N SER A 198 5.79 8.19 6.53
CA SER A 198 6.50 8.69 7.71
C SER A 198 7.88 9.22 7.32
N ASP A 199 8.63 9.75 8.29
CA ASP A 199 10.03 10.14 8.14
C ASP A 199 11.02 8.99 8.34
N SER A 200 10.52 7.75 8.45
CA SER A 200 11.32 6.52 8.51
C SER A 200 11.47 5.85 7.15
N TYR A 201 12.55 5.11 7.00
CA TYR A 201 12.80 4.23 5.86
C TYR A 201 12.60 2.77 6.26
N VAL A 202 11.63 2.09 5.66
CA VAL A 202 11.45 0.64 5.80
C VAL A 202 12.21 -0.05 4.67
N LEU A 203 13.37 -0.64 4.98
CA LEU A 203 14.39 -1.08 4.03
C LEU A 203 14.48 -2.61 3.96
N PHE A 204 14.79 -3.13 2.76
CA PHE A 204 15.05 -4.56 2.55
C PHE A 204 15.85 -4.81 1.27
N PRO A 205 16.76 -5.82 1.27
CA PRO A 205 17.42 -6.27 0.05
C PRO A 205 16.43 -6.95 -0.88
N CYS A 206 16.39 -6.53 -2.15
CA CYS A 206 15.43 -7.03 -3.13
C CYS A 206 16.12 -7.40 -4.44
N GLN A 207 15.66 -8.46 -5.11
CA GLN A 207 16.07 -8.68 -6.49
C GLN A 207 15.45 -7.61 -7.39
N VAL A 208 16.24 -7.01 -8.27
CA VAL A 208 15.79 -5.92 -9.15
C VAL A 208 14.54 -6.29 -9.96
N ARG A 209 14.44 -7.57 -10.39
CA ARG A 209 13.27 -8.06 -11.12
C ARG A 209 11.99 -8.07 -10.24
N ASP A 210 12.14 -8.43 -8.97
CA ASP A 210 11.02 -8.54 -8.04
C ASP A 210 10.56 -7.14 -7.59
N LEU A 211 11.51 -6.20 -7.40
CA LEU A 211 11.20 -4.79 -7.14
C LEU A 211 10.35 -4.18 -8.26
N SER A 212 10.64 -4.48 -9.52
CA SER A 212 9.82 -3.99 -10.64
C SER A 212 8.36 -4.46 -10.56
N SER A 213 8.15 -5.70 -10.08
CA SER A 213 6.81 -6.25 -9.84
C SER A 213 6.13 -5.57 -8.64
N LEU A 214 6.87 -5.38 -7.54
CA LEU A 214 6.39 -4.71 -6.33
C LEU A 214 5.95 -3.27 -6.63
N ILE A 215 6.75 -2.49 -7.39
CA ILE A 215 6.39 -1.13 -7.83
C ILE A 215 5.07 -1.15 -8.62
N THR A 216 4.93 -2.09 -9.56
CA THR A 216 3.73 -2.19 -10.39
C THR A 216 2.48 -2.57 -9.58
N LEU A 217 2.63 -3.49 -8.62
CA LEU A 217 1.52 -3.95 -7.78
C LEU A 217 1.12 -2.89 -6.75
N SER A 218 2.09 -2.25 -6.08
CA SER A 218 1.80 -1.23 -5.07
C SER A 218 1.06 -0.03 -5.66
N GLN A 219 1.37 0.37 -6.89
CA GLN A 219 0.62 1.43 -7.59
C GLN A 219 -0.86 1.10 -7.80
N LYS A 220 -1.24 -0.18 -7.93
CA LYS A 220 -2.65 -0.57 -8.07
C LYS A 220 -3.46 -0.36 -6.78
N VAL A 221 -2.80 -0.32 -5.65
CA VAL A 221 -3.39 -0.11 -4.32
C VAL A 221 -3.02 1.25 -3.72
N ASN A 222 -2.56 2.19 -4.57
CA ASN A 222 -2.13 3.55 -4.21
C ASN A 222 -1.04 3.58 -3.11
N GLN A 223 -0.17 2.58 -3.12
CA GLN A 223 0.97 2.47 -2.23
C GLN A 223 2.28 2.54 -3.02
N ARG A 224 3.43 2.61 -2.33
CA ARG A 224 4.71 2.78 -2.99
C ARG A 224 5.77 1.86 -2.44
N PHE A 225 6.39 1.09 -3.35
CA PHE A 225 7.75 0.56 -3.22
C PHE A 225 8.64 1.30 -4.23
N ASP A 226 9.90 1.49 -3.89
CA ASP A 226 10.90 2.01 -4.82
C ASP A 226 12.30 1.55 -4.38
N TYR A 227 13.31 1.92 -5.16
CA TYR A 227 14.70 1.89 -4.68
C TYR A 227 14.83 2.84 -3.48
N ALA A 228 15.51 2.43 -2.42
CA ALA A 228 15.68 3.27 -1.23
C ALA A 228 16.36 4.63 -1.53
N LYS A 229 17.20 4.69 -2.55
CA LYS A 229 17.81 5.94 -3.04
C LYS A 229 16.84 6.95 -3.66
N ASN A 230 15.59 6.57 -3.93
CA ASN A 230 14.56 7.38 -4.56
C ASN A 230 13.46 7.82 -3.57
N MET A 231 13.57 7.42 -2.30
CA MET A 231 12.64 7.79 -1.23
C MET A 231 12.92 9.18 -0.68
#